data_76bfa8b1d232acbc06e50aa8537dbd14
#
_entry.id   76bfa8b1d232acbc06e50aa8537dbd14
#
_cell.length_a   1.000
_cell.length_b   1.000
_cell.length_c   1.000
_cell.angle_alpha   90.00
_cell.angle_beta   90.00
_cell.angle_gamma   90.00
#
_symmetry.space_group_name_H-M   'P 1'
#
loop_
_entity.id
_entity.type
_entity.pdbx_description
1 polymer ?
#
loop_
_entity_poly.entity_id
_entity_poly.type
_entity_poly.pdbx_seq_one_letter_code
_entity_poly.pdbx_strand_id
1 'polypeptide(L)'
;MILNIYKPKGITSFGVVKKIRKIISEKKVGHGGTLDPFAEGVLIVGTGKDTKKLKNITDSDKSYTASIKLGKITDTLDPEGVFTKKKKIPKLNDSKINKILNSFLGTSMQ
;
A
#
# COMPACT_ATOMS: atom_id res chain seq x y z
N MET A 1 -22.97 -0.49 -3.19
CA MET A 1 -22.56 -0.44 -1.76
C MET A 1 -21.09 -0.13 -1.63
N ILE A 2 -20.64 0.30 -0.46
CA ILE A 2 -19.22 0.44 -0.10
C ILE A 2 -18.87 -0.71 0.84
N LEU A 3 -17.77 -1.40 0.53
CA LEU A 3 -17.26 -2.55 1.28
C LEU A 3 -15.89 -2.24 1.83
N ASN A 4 -15.67 -2.56 3.10
CA ASN A 4 -14.37 -2.54 3.73
C ASN A 4 -13.80 -3.95 3.70
N ILE A 5 -12.78 -4.18 2.87
CA ILE A 5 -12.20 -5.48 2.60
C ILE A 5 -10.78 -5.54 3.16
N TYR A 6 -10.44 -6.62 3.84
CA TYR A 6 -9.06 -6.95 4.13
C TYR A 6 -8.42 -7.60 2.90
N LYS A 7 -7.45 -6.90 2.28
CA LYS A 7 -6.65 -7.46 1.20
C LYS A 7 -5.46 -8.24 1.80
N PRO A 8 -5.36 -9.55 1.58
CA PRO A 8 -4.17 -10.30 2.00
C PRO A 8 -2.97 -10.03 1.09
N LYS A 9 -1.80 -10.47 1.52
CA LYS A 9 -0.58 -10.51 0.69
C LYS A 9 -0.76 -11.46 -0.51
N GLY A 10 -0.02 -11.21 -1.58
CA GLY A 10 0.04 -12.08 -2.75
C GLY A 10 -1.09 -11.89 -3.76
N ILE A 11 -2.01 -10.94 -3.54
CA ILE A 11 -3.05 -10.58 -4.51
C ILE A 11 -3.03 -9.09 -4.79
N THR A 12 -3.24 -8.69 -6.04
CA THR A 12 -3.39 -7.28 -6.41
C THR A 12 -4.73 -6.71 -5.96
N SER A 13 -4.81 -5.39 -5.78
CA SER A 13 -6.08 -4.70 -5.49
C SER A 13 -7.14 -4.99 -6.55
N PHE A 14 -6.73 -5.04 -7.83
CA PHE A 14 -7.63 -5.43 -8.92
C PHE A 14 -8.04 -6.92 -8.87
N GLY A 15 -7.18 -7.79 -8.37
CA GLY A 15 -7.49 -9.20 -8.11
C GLY A 15 -8.63 -9.36 -7.10
N VAL A 16 -8.64 -8.53 -6.06
CA VAL A 16 -9.76 -8.47 -5.10
C VAL A 16 -11.04 -8.02 -5.79
N VAL A 17 -10.98 -6.96 -6.61
CA VAL A 17 -12.13 -6.48 -7.39
C VAL A 17 -12.70 -7.57 -8.29
N LYS A 18 -11.85 -8.34 -8.98
CA LYS A 18 -12.30 -9.48 -9.82
C LYS A 18 -13.05 -10.54 -9.02
N LYS A 19 -12.54 -10.90 -7.83
CA LYS A 19 -13.21 -11.87 -6.95
C LYS A 19 -14.57 -11.35 -6.50
N ILE A 20 -14.66 -10.10 -6.07
CA ILE A 20 -15.93 -9.50 -5.64
C ILE A 20 -16.94 -9.47 -6.79
N ARG A 21 -16.53 -9.03 -7.99
CA ARG A 21 -17.41 -9.07 -9.20
C ARG A 21 -18.05 -10.43 -9.40
N LYS A 22 -17.24 -11.50 -9.26
CA LYS A 22 -17.73 -12.88 -9.42
C LYS A 22 -18.72 -13.28 -8.33
N ILE A 23 -18.43 -12.91 -7.07
CA ILE A 23 -19.26 -13.29 -5.92
C ILE A 23 -20.65 -12.62 -5.97
N ILE A 24 -20.68 -11.32 -6.29
CA ILE A 24 -21.93 -10.54 -6.26
C ILE A 24 -22.60 -10.40 -7.63
N SER A 25 -22.02 -11.00 -8.68
CA SER A 25 -22.50 -10.90 -10.07
C SER A 25 -22.69 -9.46 -10.57
N GLU A 26 -21.84 -8.53 -10.09
CA GLU A 26 -21.90 -7.10 -10.44
C GLU A 26 -20.68 -6.71 -11.28
N LYS A 27 -20.92 -6.15 -12.48
CA LYS A 27 -19.84 -5.72 -13.37
C LYS A 27 -19.14 -4.45 -12.90
N LYS A 28 -19.92 -3.51 -12.35
CA LYS A 28 -19.41 -2.22 -11.92
C LYS A 28 -18.88 -2.27 -10.50
N VAL A 29 -17.61 -2.65 -10.36
CA VAL A 29 -16.90 -2.74 -9.09
C VAL A 29 -15.52 -2.09 -9.26
N GLY A 30 -15.10 -1.26 -8.32
CA GLY A 30 -13.80 -0.61 -8.27
C GLY A 30 -13.26 -0.53 -6.84
N HIS A 31 -12.03 -0.05 -6.67
CA HIS A 31 -11.42 0.18 -5.35
C HIS A 31 -10.98 1.63 -5.17
N GLY A 32 -10.96 2.09 -3.92
CA GLY A 32 -10.55 3.44 -3.52
C GLY A 32 -9.13 3.45 -2.96
N GLY A 33 -8.14 3.35 -3.84
CA GLY A 33 -6.72 3.28 -3.51
C GLY A 33 -6.13 1.92 -3.88
N THR A 34 -4.82 1.90 -4.10
CA THR A 34 -4.08 0.69 -4.48
C THR A 34 -3.18 0.25 -3.32
N LEU A 35 -3.19 -1.03 -3.03
CA LEU A 35 -2.19 -1.71 -2.23
C LEU A 35 -1.38 -2.62 -3.13
N ASP A 36 -0.06 -2.60 -2.98
CA ASP A 36 0.84 -3.48 -3.70
C ASP A 36 0.56 -4.96 -3.38
N PRO A 37 0.96 -5.90 -4.24
CA PRO A 37 0.73 -7.33 -4.00
C PRO A 37 1.32 -7.82 -2.68
N PHE A 38 2.52 -7.35 -2.30
CA PHE A 38 3.16 -7.71 -1.04
C PHE A 38 2.54 -7.04 0.20
N ALA A 39 1.78 -5.95 0.02
CA ALA A 39 1.11 -5.25 1.11
C ALA A 39 -0.22 -5.93 1.47
N GLU A 40 -0.63 -5.77 2.72
CA GLU A 40 -1.91 -6.23 3.24
C GLU A 40 -2.62 -5.12 4.02
N GLY A 41 -3.91 -5.22 4.18
CA GLY A 41 -4.71 -4.28 4.97
C GLY A 41 -6.00 -3.86 4.31
N VAL A 42 -6.50 -2.72 4.73
CA VAL A 42 -7.80 -2.19 4.32
C VAL A 42 -7.80 -1.79 2.84
N LEU A 43 -8.71 -2.35 2.08
CA LEU A 43 -9.03 -1.97 0.72
C LEU A 43 -10.53 -1.63 0.62
N ILE A 44 -10.84 -0.38 0.36
CA ILE A 44 -12.23 0.02 0.18
C ILE A 44 -12.67 -0.28 -1.25
N VAL A 45 -13.78 -1.00 -1.37
CA VAL A 45 -14.36 -1.40 -2.66
C VAL A 45 -15.76 -0.82 -2.79
N GLY A 46 -16.03 -0.19 -3.91
CA GLY A 46 -17.36 0.31 -4.27
C GLY A 46 -18.00 -0.54 -5.36
N THR A 47 -19.33 -0.73 -5.28
CA THR A 47 -20.09 -1.47 -6.28
C THR A 47 -21.24 -0.65 -6.84
N GLY A 48 -21.60 -0.87 -8.11
CA GLY A 48 -22.69 -0.19 -8.79
C GLY A 48 -22.52 1.34 -8.78
N LYS A 49 -23.55 2.05 -8.35
CA LYS A 49 -23.57 3.52 -8.30
C LYS A 49 -22.56 4.10 -7.30
N ASP A 50 -22.22 3.36 -6.24
CA ASP A 50 -21.32 3.82 -5.18
C ASP A 50 -19.84 3.82 -5.59
N THR A 51 -19.49 3.27 -6.76
CA THR A 51 -18.13 3.43 -7.33
C THR A 51 -17.75 4.91 -7.50
N LYS A 52 -18.71 5.81 -7.68
CA LYS A 52 -18.46 7.26 -7.76
C LYS A 52 -17.94 7.86 -6.46
N LYS A 53 -18.28 7.28 -5.31
CA LYS A 53 -17.83 7.73 -3.98
C LYS A 53 -16.38 7.39 -3.69
N LEU A 54 -15.77 6.46 -4.46
CA LEU A 54 -14.40 6.02 -4.26
C LEU A 54 -13.38 7.15 -4.41
N LYS A 55 -13.66 8.17 -5.23
CA LYS A 55 -12.78 9.33 -5.38
C LYS A 55 -12.55 10.03 -4.04
N ASN A 56 -13.60 10.32 -3.29
CA ASN A 56 -13.50 10.97 -1.98
C ASN A 56 -12.70 10.12 -0.99
N ILE A 57 -12.81 8.79 -1.07
CA ILE A 57 -12.06 7.84 -0.23
C ILE A 57 -10.59 7.81 -0.63
N THR A 58 -10.30 7.86 -1.93
CA THR A 58 -8.92 7.94 -2.44
C THR A 58 -8.21 9.21 -1.96
N ASP A 59 -8.93 10.30 -1.81
CA ASP A 59 -8.41 11.60 -1.40
C ASP A 59 -8.34 11.77 0.14
N SER A 60 -8.85 10.79 0.93
CA SER A 60 -8.80 10.84 2.39
C SER A 60 -7.44 10.44 2.96
N ASP A 61 -7.18 10.82 4.21
CA ASP A 61 -5.96 10.44 4.95
C ASP A 61 -5.81 8.93 5.09
N LYS A 62 -4.58 8.47 5.06
CA LYS A 62 -4.21 7.06 5.17
C LYS A 62 -3.05 6.87 6.13
N SER A 63 -3.05 5.75 6.82
CA SER A 63 -1.96 5.33 7.70
C SER A 63 -1.41 3.99 7.24
N TYR A 64 -0.09 3.85 7.31
CA TYR A 64 0.62 2.63 6.93
C TYR A 64 1.62 2.26 8.01
N THR A 65 1.76 0.96 8.26
CA THR A 65 2.87 0.40 9.01
C THR A 65 3.84 -0.24 8.03
N ALA A 66 5.08 0.24 8.00
CA ALA A 66 6.11 -0.25 7.09
C ALA A 66 7.24 -0.94 7.85
N SER A 67 7.62 -2.15 7.40
CA SER A 67 8.83 -2.85 7.85
C SER A 67 9.95 -2.64 6.85
N ILE A 68 11.02 -1.96 7.27
CA ILE A 68 12.14 -1.61 6.39
C ILE A 68 13.34 -2.49 6.75
N LYS A 69 13.83 -3.27 5.78
CA LYS A 69 15.06 -4.07 5.93
C LYS A 69 16.27 -3.25 5.51
N LEU A 70 17.10 -2.89 6.46
CA LEU A 70 18.33 -2.14 6.20
C LEU A 70 19.42 -2.99 5.55
N GLY A 71 20.40 -2.34 4.92
CA GLY A 71 21.60 -2.97 4.37
C GLY A 71 21.44 -3.61 3.00
N LYS A 72 20.25 -3.59 2.40
CA LYS A 72 19.97 -4.14 1.07
C LYS A 72 19.11 -3.19 0.25
N ILE A 73 19.38 -3.12 -1.04
CA ILE A 73 18.58 -2.35 -2.00
C ILE A 73 18.17 -3.30 -3.12
N THR A 74 16.93 -3.19 -3.57
CA THR A 74 16.40 -3.87 -4.75
C THR A 74 16.28 -2.86 -5.91
N ASP A 75 16.18 -3.35 -7.13
CA ASP A 75 15.98 -2.54 -8.33
C ASP A 75 14.62 -1.82 -8.34
N THR A 76 13.61 -2.42 -7.74
CA THR A 76 12.27 -1.84 -7.60
C THR A 76 12.08 -1.01 -6.33
N LEU A 77 13.07 -0.98 -5.43
CA LEU A 77 13.02 -0.35 -4.09
C LEU A 77 11.96 -0.94 -3.15
N ASP A 78 11.45 -2.12 -3.47
CA ASP A 78 10.49 -2.87 -2.69
C ASP A 78 10.90 -4.36 -2.54
N PRO A 79 10.18 -5.20 -1.79
CA PRO A 79 10.56 -6.59 -1.58
C PRO A 79 10.35 -7.50 -2.80
N GLU A 80 9.70 -7.06 -3.86
CA GLU A 80 9.44 -7.85 -5.08
C GLU A 80 10.61 -7.79 -6.08
N GLY A 81 11.54 -6.83 -5.91
CA GLY A 81 12.69 -6.65 -6.79
C GLY A 81 13.88 -7.55 -6.49
N VAL A 82 14.85 -7.51 -7.40
CA VAL A 82 16.13 -8.23 -7.28
C VAL A 82 17.13 -7.40 -6.49
N PHE A 83 17.89 -8.04 -5.60
CA PHE A 83 18.93 -7.34 -4.84
C PHE A 83 20.04 -6.83 -5.76
N THR A 84 20.26 -5.51 -5.75
CA THR A 84 21.28 -4.83 -6.56
C THR A 84 22.51 -4.43 -5.75
N LYS A 85 22.34 -4.05 -4.48
CA LYS A 85 23.41 -3.61 -3.59
C LYS A 85 23.23 -4.09 -2.16
N LYS A 86 24.37 -4.38 -1.51
CA LYS A 86 24.46 -4.61 -0.06
C LYS A 86 25.35 -3.57 0.55
N LYS A 87 24.97 -3.04 1.71
CA LYS A 87 25.82 -2.15 2.54
C LYS A 87 25.84 -2.66 3.97
N LYS A 88 26.99 -2.47 4.63
CA LYS A 88 27.09 -2.72 6.07
C LYS A 88 26.16 -1.77 6.81
N ILE A 89 25.38 -2.31 7.72
CA ILE A 89 24.48 -1.51 8.56
C ILE A 89 25.37 -0.81 9.63
N PRO A 90 25.34 0.52 9.72
CA PRO A 90 26.06 1.23 10.79
C PRO A 90 25.44 0.94 12.15
N LYS A 91 26.15 1.22 13.24
CA LYS A 91 25.55 1.19 14.58
C LYS A 91 24.46 2.27 14.63
N LEU A 92 23.23 1.84 14.84
CA LEU A 92 22.04 2.67 14.96
C LEU A 92 21.57 2.65 16.41
N ASN A 93 20.97 3.75 16.82
CA ASN A 93 20.19 3.87 18.04
C ASN A 93 18.89 4.63 17.73
N ASP A 94 17.94 4.58 18.64
CA ASP A 94 16.62 5.19 18.45
C ASP A 94 16.71 6.70 18.15
N SER A 95 17.66 7.41 18.77
CA SER A 95 17.88 8.84 18.53
C SER A 95 18.27 9.13 17.07
N LYS A 96 19.20 8.35 16.50
CA LYS A 96 19.60 8.49 15.08
C LYS A 96 18.46 8.15 14.14
N ILE A 97 17.73 7.07 14.43
CA ILE A 97 16.57 6.63 13.62
C ILE A 97 15.51 7.73 13.63
N ASN A 98 15.14 8.23 14.81
CA ASN A 98 14.14 9.29 14.95
C ASN A 98 14.56 10.59 14.26
N LYS A 99 15.84 10.97 14.35
CA LYS A 99 16.35 12.14 13.65
C LYS A 99 16.18 12.01 12.12
N ILE A 100 16.47 10.83 11.56
CA ILE A 100 16.30 10.56 10.13
C ILE A 100 14.81 10.56 9.76
N LEU A 101 13.95 9.88 10.53
CA LEU A 101 12.52 9.85 10.27
C LEU A 101 11.91 11.25 10.32
N ASN A 102 12.29 12.06 11.30
CA ASN A 102 11.82 13.45 11.42
C ASN A 102 12.23 14.33 10.22
N SER A 103 13.33 14.02 9.54
CA SER A 103 13.72 14.76 8.33
C SER A 103 12.80 14.54 7.12
N PHE A 104 11.95 13.52 7.17
CA PHE A 104 10.94 13.26 6.14
C PHE A 104 9.57 13.87 6.46
N LEU A 105 9.41 14.51 7.62
CA LEU A 105 8.17 15.21 7.97
C LEU A 105 8.08 16.55 7.23
N GLY A 106 6.85 16.99 6.98
CA GLY A 106 6.56 18.24 6.28
C GLY A 106 6.55 18.10 4.76
N THR A 107 6.77 19.20 4.06
CA THR A 107 6.75 19.24 2.58
C THR A 107 8.13 18.85 2.03
N SER A 108 8.17 17.88 1.13
CA SER A 108 9.37 17.48 0.41
C SER A 108 9.11 17.38 -1.08
N MET A 109 10.14 17.64 -1.90
CA MET A 109 10.11 17.41 -3.34
C MET A 109 10.27 15.91 -3.64
N GLN A 110 9.41 15.39 -4.50
CA GLN A 110 9.47 14.00 -5.01
C GLN A 110 9.59 14.00 -6.54
#